data_6e6e459cb480ed05f57cac5a2c2ac818
#
_entry.id   6e6e459cb480ed05f57cac5a2c2ac818
#
_cell.length_a   1.000
_cell.length_b   1.000
_cell.length_c   1.000
_cell.angle_alpha   90.00
_cell.angle_beta   90.00
_cell.angle_gamma   90.00
#
_symmetry.space_group_name_H-M   'P 1'
#
loop_
_entity.id
_entity.type
_entity.pdbx_description
1 polymer ?
#
loop_
_entity_poly.entity_id
_entity_poly.type
_entity_poly.pdbx_seq_one_letter_code
_entity_poly.pdbx_strand_id
1 'polypeptide(L)'
;TVAREGNIGAPVALDQTTRVVEFNDIAGMEKALAHGDVAAILMEPAMTNVGIVLPEAGYLEAVQELAKKYGTILIIDETHTISVGPGGMTADRGLKPDFLTIGKAIAGGIPTGTFGMTQAIADTIKKMVELEIIDTGGIGGTLAGNALSLAAMRATLTQVLTQENFDRMIDLGTRWSDGVDAAITEFDLPWTCNRLGARGEYMFGKVAPVTGADANNAGGL
;
A
#
# COMPACT_ATOMS: atom_id res chain seq x y z
N THR A 1 19.37 5.72 1.05
CA THR A 1 18.04 6.36 1.09
C THR A 1 18.21 7.84 0.79
N VAL A 2 17.49 8.35 -0.19
CA VAL A 2 17.53 9.77 -0.57
C VAL A 2 16.12 10.33 -0.43
N ALA A 3 15.98 11.51 0.18
CA ALA A 3 14.71 12.19 0.26
C ALA A 3 14.23 12.59 -1.14
N ARG A 4 12.92 12.43 -1.39
CA ARG A 4 12.29 12.91 -2.62
C ARG A 4 12.44 14.43 -2.71
N GLU A 5 12.74 14.97 -3.90
CA GLU A 5 12.76 16.39 -4.13
C GLU A 5 11.44 17.05 -3.72
N GLY A 6 11.51 18.17 -3.00
CA GLY A 6 10.35 18.85 -2.44
C GLY A 6 9.77 18.24 -1.16
N ASN A 7 10.40 17.21 -0.59
CA ASN A 7 9.97 16.65 0.69
C ASN A 7 10.32 17.61 1.83
N ILE A 8 9.30 18.07 2.56
CA ILE A 8 9.43 18.93 3.74
C ILE A 8 9.19 18.15 5.05
N GLY A 9 9.39 16.84 5.01
CA GLY A 9 9.06 15.91 6.10
C GLY A 9 9.96 16.02 7.32
N ALA A 10 10.32 14.86 7.87
CA ALA A 10 10.92 14.70 9.19
C ALA A 10 12.15 15.57 9.46
N PRO A 11 12.36 16.02 10.71
CA PRO A 11 13.51 16.84 11.10
C PRO A 11 14.83 16.08 11.15
N VAL A 12 14.82 14.78 10.83
CA VAL A 12 16.00 13.90 10.76
C VAL A 12 16.20 13.39 9.33
N ALA A 13 17.44 13.11 8.95
CA ALA A 13 17.74 12.50 7.66
C ALA A 13 17.10 11.10 7.57
N LEU A 14 16.46 10.79 6.44
CA LEU A 14 15.74 9.53 6.26
C LEU A 14 16.61 8.29 6.42
N ASP A 15 17.89 8.38 6.03
CA ASP A 15 18.86 7.29 6.15
C ASP A 15 19.20 6.91 7.60
N GLN A 16 18.88 7.77 8.57
CA GLN A 16 19.03 7.46 9.99
C GLN A 16 17.90 6.57 10.54
N THR A 17 16.73 6.63 9.92
CA THR A 17 15.52 5.95 10.44
C THR A 17 14.91 4.95 9.48
N THR A 18 15.34 4.95 8.22
CA THR A 18 14.67 4.16 7.17
C THR A 18 15.69 3.48 6.26
N ARG A 19 15.53 2.17 6.07
CA ARG A 19 16.19 1.42 5.00
C ARG A 19 15.17 1.18 3.89
N VAL A 20 15.53 1.54 2.68
CA VAL A 20 14.74 1.22 1.49
C VAL A 20 15.21 -0.11 0.93
N VAL A 21 14.28 -1.01 0.70
CA VAL A 21 14.49 -2.28 0.01
C VAL A 21 13.70 -2.23 -1.30
N GLU A 22 14.28 -2.72 -2.37
CA GLU A 22 13.62 -2.77 -3.66
C GLU A 22 12.44 -3.75 -3.62
N PHE A 23 11.37 -3.41 -4.31
CA PHE A 23 10.21 -4.29 -4.41
C PHE A 23 10.58 -5.57 -5.17
N ASN A 24 10.06 -6.71 -4.76
CA ASN A 24 10.40 -8.04 -5.26
C ASN A 24 11.82 -8.54 -4.92
N ASP A 25 12.59 -7.82 -4.09
CA ASP A 25 13.91 -8.24 -3.62
C ASP A 25 13.86 -8.89 -2.22
N ILE A 26 13.57 -10.20 -2.19
CA ILE A 26 13.52 -10.99 -0.94
C ILE A 26 14.89 -11.03 -0.25
N ALA A 27 15.97 -11.13 -1.02
CA ALA A 27 17.33 -11.21 -0.47
C ALA A 27 17.73 -9.86 0.18
N GLY A 28 17.40 -8.76 -0.48
CA GLY A 28 17.59 -7.41 0.07
C GLY A 28 16.75 -7.19 1.33
N MET A 29 15.52 -7.68 1.37
CA MET A 29 14.66 -7.63 2.56
C MET A 29 15.29 -8.40 3.72
N GLU A 30 15.70 -9.63 3.51
CA GLU A 30 16.34 -10.43 4.55
C GLU A 30 17.63 -9.77 5.06
N LYS A 31 18.46 -9.26 4.16
CA LYS A 31 19.67 -8.53 4.52
C LYS A 31 19.37 -7.29 5.39
N ALA A 32 18.34 -6.53 5.05
CA ALA A 32 17.94 -5.36 5.83
C ALA A 32 17.45 -5.73 7.23
N LEU A 33 16.70 -6.81 7.37
CA LEU A 33 16.16 -7.30 8.64
C LEU A 33 17.21 -7.98 9.54
N ALA A 34 18.23 -8.59 8.94
CA ALA A 34 19.28 -9.30 9.67
C ALA A 34 20.10 -8.42 10.63
N HIS A 35 19.99 -7.10 10.53
CA HIS A 35 20.58 -6.19 11.52
C HIS A 35 19.90 -6.26 12.90
N GLY A 36 18.66 -6.75 12.98
CA GLY A 36 17.92 -6.92 14.24
C GLY A 36 17.46 -5.61 14.89
N ASP A 37 17.46 -4.51 14.15
CA ASP A 37 17.12 -3.15 14.60
C ASP A 37 15.93 -2.53 13.82
N VAL A 38 15.23 -3.35 13.03
CA VAL A 38 14.07 -2.89 12.25
C VAL A 38 12.78 -3.07 13.04
N ALA A 39 12.15 -1.98 13.41
CA ALA A 39 10.89 -2.00 14.14
C ALA A 39 9.71 -2.45 13.28
N ALA A 40 9.63 -1.96 12.03
CA ALA A 40 8.51 -2.26 11.15
C ALA A 40 8.94 -2.26 9.67
N ILE A 41 8.24 -3.08 8.87
CA ILE A 41 8.19 -3.01 7.42
C ILE A 41 6.91 -2.25 7.05
N LEU A 42 7.02 -1.21 6.22
CA LEU A 42 5.90 -0.51 5.63
C LEU A 42 5.94 -0.71 4.13
N MET A 43 4.87 -1.28 3.55
CA MET A 43 4.80 -1.53 2.12
C MET A 43 3.36 -1.50 1.59
N GLU A 44 3.21 -1.18 0.30
CA GLU A 44 2.03 -1.57 -0.47
C GLU A 44 2.19 -3.03 -0.91
N PRO A 45 1.12 -3.84 -1.01
CA PRO A 45 1.22 -5.22 -1.54
C PRO A 45 1.43 -5.28 -3.06
N ALA A 46 1.25 -4.17 -3.76
CA ALA A 46 1.72 -3.87 -5.11
C ALA A 46 2.08 -2.38 -5.17
N MET A 47 3.17 -2.00 -5.81
CA MET A 47 3.50 -0.57 -5.95
C MET A 47 2.54 0.11 -6.92
N THR A 48 2.12 1.32 -6.61
CA THR A 48 1.05 2.00 -7.38
C THR A 48 1.27 3.50 -7.62
N ASN A 49 2.40 4.05 -7.21
CA ASN A 49 2.74 5.48 -7.40
C ASN A 49 3.82 5.75 -8.46
N VAL A 50 4.31 4.71 -9.10
CA VAL A 50 5.32 4.77 -10.17
C VAL A 50 4.92 3.90 -11.37
N GLY A 51 3.64 3.82 -11.62
CA GLY A 51 3.03 2.76 -12.39
C GLY A 51 2.60 1.61 -11.47
N ILE A 52 2.03 0.55 -12.04
CA ILE A 52 1.66 -0.65 -11.28
C ILE A 52 2.80 -1.66 -11.39
N VAL A 53 3.48 -1.92 -10.26
CA VAL A 53 4.46 -3.01 -10.13
C VAL A 53 3.83 -4.12 -9.30
N LEU A 54 3.59 -5.26 -9.94
CA LEU A 54 2.95 -6.40 -9.29
C LEU A 54 3.96 -7.23 -8.48
N PRO A 55 3.55 -7.84 -7.37
CA PRO A 55 4.41 -8.77 -6.64
C PRO A 55 4.67 -10.03 -7.48
N GLU A 56 5.91 -10.48 -7.49
CA GLU A 56 6.25 -11.80 -8.01
C GLU A 56 5.65 -12.91 -7.16
N ALA A 57 5.50 -14.09 -7.75
CA ALA A 57 4.94 -15.23 -7.04
C ALA A 57 5.77 -15.58 -5.79
N GLY A 58 5.12 -15.65 -4.64
CA GLY A 58 5.75 -15.96 -3.36
C GLY A 58 6.42 -14.77 -2.64
N TYR A 59 6.47 -13.58 -3.26
CA TYR A 59 7.11 -12.42 -2.64
C TYR A 59 6.41 -11.97 -1.36
N LEU A 60 5.09 -11.80 -1.40
CA LEU A 60 4.32 -11.31 -0.24
C LEU A 60 4.35 -12.30 0.92
N GLU A 61 4.27 -13.59 0.63
CA GLU A 61 4.38 -14.67 1.60
C GLU A 61 5.78 -14.67 2.25
N ALA A 62 6.84 -14.51 1.43
CA ALA A 62 8.20 -14.45 1.93
C ALA A 62 8.43 -13.24 2.84
N VAL A 63 7.88 -12.06 2.51
CA VAL A 63 7.97 -10.88 3.37
C VAL A 63 7.29 -11.12 4.72
N GLN A 64 6.12 -11.76 4.75
CA GLN A 64 5.45 -12.12 6.01
C GLN A 64 6.30 -13.07 6.87
N GLU A 65 6.85 -14.11 6.25
CA GLU A 65 7.70 -15.06 6.98
C GLU A 65 8.98 -14.40 7.50
N LEU A 66 9.59 -13.49 6.73
CA LEU A 66 10.74 -12.71 7.18
C LEU A 66 10.37 -11.77 8.33
N ALA A 67 9.25 -11.04 8.24
CA ALA A 67 8.77 -10.19 9.32
C ALA A 67 8.61 -10.98 10.61
N LYS A 68 7.97 -12.14 10.54
CA LYS A 68 7.79 -13.05 11.68
C LYS A 68 9.13 -13.60 12.20
N LYS A 69 10.03 -14.02 11.30
CA LYS A 69 11.35 -14.56 11.64
C LYS A 69 12.19 -13.57 12.46
N TYR A 70 12.14 -12.29 12.08
CA TYR A 70 12.94 -11.23 12.71
C TYR A 70 12.18 -10.45 13.79
N GLY A 71 10.92 -10.81 14.08
CA GLY A 71 10.09 -10.11 15.07
C GLY A 71 9.78 -8.66 14.70
N THR A 72 9.72 -8.37 13.41
CA THR A 72 9.47 -7.06 12.84
C THR A 72 7.99 -6.90 12.53
N ILE A 73 7.39 -5.76 12.88
CA ILE A 73 5.98 -5.46 12.60
C ILE A 73 5.77 -5.31 11.09
N LEU A 74 4.75 -5.96 10.53
CA LEU A 74 4.35 -5.80 9.14
C LEU A 74 3.17 -4.83 9.04
N ILE A 75 3.37 -3.72 8.31
CA ILE A 75 2.36 -2.70 8.02
C ILE A 75 2.07 -2.73 6.51
N ILE A 76 0.83 -3.05 6.14
CA ILE A 76 0.39 -3.04 4.74
C ILE A 76 -0.46 -1.81 4.47
N ASP A 77 -0.12 -1.05 3.43
CA ASP A 77 -0.89 0.08 2.93
C ASP A 77 -1.78 -0.36 1.75
N GLU A 78 -3.08 -0.39 2.01
CA GLU A 78 -4.13 -0.75 1.05
C GLU A 78 -4.74 0.46 0.34
N THR A 79 -4.18 1.64 0.51
CA THR A 79 -4.80 2.89 0.01
C THR A 79 -5.14 2.82 -1.49
N HIS A 80 -4.33 2.16 -2.29
CA HIS A 80 -4.61 1.93 -3.72
C HIS A 80 -5.03 0.49 -4.02
N THR A 81 -4.47 -0.47 -3.32
CA THR A 81 -4.69 -1.88 -3.57
C THR A 81 -6.05 -2.38 -3.11
N ILE A 82 -6.82 -1.53 -2.38
CA ILE A 82 -8.27 -1.73 -2.16
C ILE A 82 -9.04 -1.91 -3.48
N SER A 83 -8.51 -1.45 -4.61
CA SER A 83 -9.12 -1.63 -5.93
C SER A 83 -9.31 -3.09 -6.36
N VAL A 84 -8.67 -4.03 -5.66
CA VAL A 84 -8.80 -5.48 -5.92
C VAL A 84 -10.15 -6.03 -5.45
N GLY A 85 -10.76 -5.44 -4.41
CA GLY A 85 -12.04 -5.90 -3.88
C GLY A 85 -12.26 -5.53 -2.41
N PRO A 86 -13.37 -5.94 -1.81
CA PRO A 86 -13.61 -5.76 -0.39
C PRO A 86 -12.50 -6.43 0.45
N GLY A 87 -11.83 -5.63 1.29
CA GLY A 87 -10.67 -6.08 2.06
C GLY A 87 -9.34 -6.00 1.32
N GLY A 88 -9.35 -5.47 0.07
CA GLY A 88 -8.16 -5.19 -0.71
C GLY A 88 -7.33 -6.42 -1.08
N MET A 89 -6.11 -6.19 -1.47
CA MET A 89 -5.16 -7.23 -1.82
C MET A 89 -4.76 -8.09 -0.60
N THR A 90 -4.83 -7.51 0.60
CA THR A 90 -4.61 -8.25 1.85
C THR A 90 -5.59 -9.42 1.99
N ALA A 91 -6.89 -9.18 1.75
CA ALA A 91 -7.90 -10.25 1.80
C ALA A 91 -7.76 -11.21 0.62
N ASP A 92 -7.54 -10.69 -0.59
CA ASP A 92 -7.39 -11.49 -1.81
C ASP A 92 -6.23 -12.50 -1.70
N ARG A 93 -5.12 -12.08 -1.11
CA ARG A 93 -3.91 -12.90 -0.95
C ARG A 93 -3.82 -13.62 0.40
N GLY A 94 -4.80 -13.42 1.29
CA GLY A 94 -4.80 -14.02 2.62
C GLY A 94 -3.65 -13.54 3.51
N LEU A 95 -3.16 -12.31 3.30
CA LEU A 95 -2.09 -11.72 4.09
C LEU A 95 -2.55 -11.44 5.52
N LYS A 96 -1.62 -11.48 6.46
CA LYS A 96 -1.89 -11.25 7.89
C LYS A 96 -0.91 -10.23 8.46
N PRO A 97 -1.05 -8.95 8.11
CA PRO A 97 -0.23 -7.90 8.65
C PRO A 97 -0.57 -7.64 10.13
N ASP A 98 0.38 -7.02 10.85
CA ASP A 98 0.15 -6.49 12.20
C ASP A 98 -0.67 -5.19 12.18
N PHE A 99 -0.42 -4.36 11.15
CA PHE A 99 -1.21 -3.16 10.84
C PHE A 99 -1.64 -3.16 9.39
N LEU A 100 -2.82 -2.60 9.16
CA LEU A 100 -3.32 -2.27 7.83
C LEU A 100 -3.71 -0.80 7.81
N THR A 101 -3.25 -0.06 6.80
CA THR A 101 -3.60 1.34 6.61
C THR A 101 -4.38 1.51 5.32
N ILE A 102 -5.31 2.47 5.30
CA ILE A 102 -6.13 2.75 4.13
C ILE A 102 -6.63 4.20 4.18
N GLY A 103 -6.70 4.82 3.01
CA GLY A 103 -7.18 6.18 2.86
C GLY A 103 -7.95 6.38 1.55
N LYS A 104 -7.88 7.59 1.02
CA LYS A 104 -8.44 8.02 -0.29
C LYS A 104 -9.92 7.64 -0.49
N ALA A 105 -10.21 6.49 -1.12
CA ALA A 105 -11.55 6.11 -1.57
C ALA A 105 -12.56 5.88 -0.44
N ILE A 106 -12.12 5.64 0.79
CA ILE A 106 -12.98 5.12 1.88
C ILE A 106 -14.03 6.09 2.42
N ALA A 107 -13.95 7.37 2.09
CA ALA A 107 -14.92 8.37 2.57
C ALA A 107 -15.50 9.26 1.45
N GLY A 108 -15.51 8.78 0.20
CA GLY A 108 -16.21 9.43 -0.90
C GLY A 108 -15.75 10.86 -1.21
N GLY A 109 -14.49 11.20 -0.94
CA GLY A 109 -13.90 12.52 -1.17
C GLY A 109 -13.74 13.38 0.09
N ILE A 110 -14.31 12.98 1.23
CA ILE A 110 -14.00 13.62 2.52
C ILE A 110 -12.60 13.12 2.96
N PRO A 111 -11.66 14.05 3.27
CA PRO A 111 -10.32 13.67 3.73
C PRO A 111 -10.37 12.73 4.93
N THR A 112 -9.91 11.51 4.77
CA THR A 112 -9.99 10.47 5.79
C THR A 112 -8.90 9.43 5.55
N GLY A 113 -8.28 9.01 6.63
CA GLY A 113 -7.44 7.83 6.69
C GLY A 113 -7.80 7.02 7.92
N THR A 114 -7.63 5.72 7.84
CA THR A 114 -7.80 4.82 8.97
C THR A 114 -6.72 3.76 8.98
N PHE A 115 -6.50 3.17 10.12
CA PHE A 115 -5.66 2.00 10.26
C PHE A 115 -6.32 1.00 11.20
N GLY A 116 -6.05 -0.25 10.97
CA GLY A 116 -6.40 -1.37 11.85
C GLY A 116 -5.13 -2.01 12.38
N MET A 117 -5.26 -2.73 13.49
CA MET A 117 -4.16 -3.48 14.08
C MET A 117 -4.64 -4.80 14.67
N THR A 118 -3.72 -5.73 14.86
CA THR A 118 -4.02 -6.97 15.58
C THR A 118 -4.31 -6.71 17.05
N GLN A 119 -5.07 -7.62 17.67
CA GLN A 119 -5.36 -7.53 19.10
C GLN A 119 -4.09 -7.51 19.97
N ALA A 120 -3.06 -8.26 19.59
CA ALA A 120 -1.79 -8.30 20.30
C ALA A 120 -1.09 -6.93 20.34
N ILE A 121 -1.09 -6.21 19.22
CA ILE A 121 -0.57 -4.84 19.14
C ILE A 121 -1.42 -3.89 19.99
N ALA A 122 -2.75 -3.95 19.85
CA ALA A 122 -3.66 -3.14 20.65
C ALA A 122 -3.47 -3.33 22.16
N ASP A 123 -3.28 -4.58 22.60
CA ASP A 123 -3.05 -4.90 24.02
C ASP A 123 -1.68 -4.40 24.51
N THR A 124 -0.68 -4.38 23.63
CA THR A 124 0.63 -3.79 23.94
C THR A 124 0.52 -2.28 24.10
N ILE A 125 -0.15 -1.59 23.19
CA ILE A 125 -0.36 -0.13 23.25
C ILE A 125 -1.11 0.25 24.54
N LYS A 126 -2.17 -0.49 24.91
CA LYS A 126 -2.95 -0.23 26.12
C LYS A 126 -2.14 -0.34 27.42
N LYS A 127 -1.04 -1.11 27.41
CA LYS A 127 -0.15 -1.22 28.57
C LYS A 127 0.81 -0.05 28.71
N MET A 128 0.97 0.75 27.66
CA MET A 128 1.89 1.91 27.65
C MET A 128 1.18 3.16 28.17
N VAL A 129 0.77 3.13 29.44
CA VAL A 129 0.05 4.23 30.13
C VAL A 129 0.82 5.55 30.09
N GLU A 130 2.14 5.49 29.96
CA GLU A 130 2.99 6.69 29.83
C GLU A 130 2.65 7.54 28.60
N LEU A 131 2.11 6.94 27.54
CA LEU A 131 1.68 7.68 26.35
C LEU A 131 0.42 8.53 26.60
N GLU A 132 -0.39 8.20 27.61
CA GLU A 132 -1.54 9.02 28.01
C GLU A 132 -1.13 10.21 28.87
N ILE A 133 -0.02 10.10 29.60
CA ILE A 133 0.47 11.12 30.53
C ILE A 133 1.21 12.26 29.79
N ILE A 134 1.83 11.96 28.66
CA ILE A 134 2.68 12.92 27.93
C ILE A 134 1.87 13.83 26.98
N ASP A 135 0.55 13.71 26.94
CA ASP A 135 -0.34 14.50 26.06
C ASP A 135 0.22 14.65 24.63
N THR A 136 0.48 13.54 24.00
CA THR A 136 0.95 13.51 22.60
C THR A 136 -0.18 13.74 21.60
N GLY A 137 -1.38 14.12 22.04
CA GLY A 137 -2.58 14.23 21.22
C GLY A 137 -3.23 12.87 20.92
N GLY A 138 -2.79 11.80 21.58
CA GLY A 138 -3.28 10.44 21.40
C GLY A 138 -2.91 9.85 20.05
N ILE A 139 -3.50 8.70 19.74
CA ILE A 139 -3.34 8.06 18.44
C ILE A 139 -4.29 8.73 17.44
N GLY A 140 -3.74 9.48 16.48
CA GLY A 140 -4.49 10.08 15.38
C GLY A 140 -4.69 11.60 15.47
N GLY A 141 -4.35 12.26 16.58
CA GLY A 141 -4.43 13.72 16.75
C GLY A 141 -5.85 14.25 16.97
N THR A 142 -5.97 15.54 17.13
CA THR A 142 -7.21 16.23 17.60
C THR A 142 -8.44 16.02 16.73
N LEU A 143 -8.26 15.89 15.41
CA LEU A 143 -9.37 15.70 14.47
C LEU A 143 -9.65 14.22 14.14
N ALA A 144 -8.91 13.29 14.73
CA ALA A 144 -9.15 11.88 14.54
C ALA A 144 -10.55 11.50 15.07
N GLY A 145 -11.24 10.64 14.34
CA GLY A 145 -12.57 10.19 14.72
C GLY A 145 -13.67 11.26 14.62
N ASN A 146 -13.47 12.37 13.89
CA ASN A 146 -14.51 13.36 13.73
C ASN A 146 -15.77 12.77 13.06
N ALA A 147 -16.95 13.25 13.48
CA ALA A 147 -18.22 12.69 13.11
C ALA A 147 -18.50 12.72 11.60
N LEU A 148 -18.04 13.77 10.89
CA LEU A 148 -18.25 13.89 9.45
C LEU A 148 -17.48 12.81 8.68
N SER A 149 -16.19 12.66 8.95
CA SER A 149 -15.35 11.66 8.29
C SER A 149 -15.82 10.25 8.59
N LEU A 150 -16.21 9.97 9.85
CA LEU A 150 -16.74 8.65 10.23
C LEU A 150 -18.08 8.35 9.54
N ALA A 151 -18.98 9.31 9.45
CA ALA A 151 -20.25 9.15 8.76
C ALA A 151 -20.07 8.92 7.25
N ALA A 152 -19.19 9.69 6.61
CA ALA A 152 -18.85 9.54 5.20
C ALA A 152 -18.19 8.18 4.92
N MET A 153 -17.23 7.79 5.75
CA MET A 153 -16.57 6.49 5.64
C MET A 153 -17.57 5.33 5.82
N ARG A 154 -18.44 5.40 6.83
CA ARG A 154 -19.48 4.39 7.04
C ARG A 154 -20.38 4.26 5.82
N ALA A 155 -20.88 5.38 5.27
CA ALA A 155 -21.75 5.37 4.10
C ALA A 155 -21.01 4.78 2.88
N THR A 156 -19.79 5.20 2.63
CA THR A 156 -18.98 4.73 1.51
C THR A 156 -18.71 3.22 1.60
N LEU A 157 -18.25 2.75 2.75
CA LEU A 157 -17.90 1.34 2.94
C LEU A 157 -19.13 0.41 2.92
N THR A 158 -20.30 0.89 3.38
CA THR A 158 -21.50 0.04 3.46
C THR A 158 -22.41 0.12 2.25
N GLN A 159 -22.38 1.20 1.46
CA GLN A 159 -23.33 1.45 0.38
C GLN A 159 -22.68 1.60 -1.00
N VAL A 160 -21.39 1.94 -1.05
CA VAL A 160 -20.67 2.21 -2.31
C VAL A 160 -19.63 1.13 -2.58
N LEU A 161 -18.75 0.83 -1.64
CA LEU A 161 -17.69 -0.18 -1.80
C LEU A 161 -18.22 -1.58 -1.46
N THR A 162 -19.29 -1.97 -2.14
CA THR A 162 -19.93 -3.30 -2.03
C THR A 162 -19.30 -4.28 -3.01
N GLN A 163 -19.48 -5.58 -2.79
CA GLN A 163 -18.98 -6.61 -3.70
C GLN A 163 -19.48 -6.37 -5.14
N GLU A 164 -20.77 -6.13 -5.32
CA GLU A 164 -21.38 -5.86 -6.64
C GLU A 164 -20.71 -4.68 -7.37
N ASN A 165 -20.44 -3.60 -6.65
CA ASN A 165 -19.79 -2.44 -7.24
C ASN A 165 -18.30 -2.71 -7.55
N PHE A 166 -17.60 -3.49 -6.73
CA PHE A 166 -16.24 -3.92 -7.04
C PHE A 166 -16.21 -4.79 -8.28
N ASP A 167 -17.10 -5.77 -8.40
CA ASP A 167 -17.19 -6.65 -9.58
C ASP A 167 -17.39 -5.80 -10.84
N ARG A 168 -18.32 -4.86 -10.82
CA ARG A 168 -18.56 -3.92 -11.92
C ARG A 168 -17.33 -3.05 -12.24
N MET A 169 -16.66 -2.50 -11.23
CA MET A 169 -15.48 -1.68 -11.44
C MET A 169 -14.32 -2.49 -12.02
N ILE A 170 -14.15 -3.73 -11.58
CA ILE A 170 -13.12 -4.64 -12.08
C ILE A 170 -13.39 -5.00 -13.55
N ASP A 171 -14.65 -5.29 -13.91
CA ASP A 171 -15.04 -5.54 -15.30
C ASP A 171 -14.75 -4.34 -16.20
N LEU A 172 -15.07 -3.13 -15.73
CA LEU A 172 -14.75 -1.90 -16.45
C LEU A 172 -13.26 -1.65 -16.58
N GLY A 173 -12.51 -1.89 -15.51
CA GLY A 173 -11.04 -1.79 -15.50
C GLY A 173 -10.40 -2.80 -16.45
N THR A 174 -10.93 -4.01 -16.49
CA THR A 174 -10.51 -5.06 -17.45
C THR A 174 -10.75 -4.60 -18.89
N ARG A 175 -11.98 -4.18 -19.20
CA ARG A 175 -12.33 -3.68 -20.53
C ARG A 175 -11.45 -2.51 -20.98
N TRP A 176 -11.15 -1.60 -20.05
CA TRP A 176 -10.27 -0.47 -20.33
C TRP A 176 -8.84 -0.96 -20.64
N SER A 177 -8.27 -1.81 -19.81
CA SER A 177 -6.92 -2.32 -20.00
C SER A 177 -6.78 -3.13 -21.29
N ASP A 178 -7.77 -3.99 -21.61
CA ASP A 178 -7.79 -4.76 -22.85
C ASP A 178 -7.83 -3.82 -24.08
N GLY A 179 -8.59 -2.72 -24.00
CA GLY A 179 -8.62 -1.71 -25.05
C GLY A 179 -7.29 -0.98 -25.21
N VAL A 180 -6.60 -0.68 -24.14
CA VAL A 180 -5.25 -0.09 -24.18
C VAL A 180 -4.24 -1.07 -24.76
N ASP A 181 -4.25 -2.33 -24.36
CA ASP A 181 -3.37 -3.37 -24.90
C ASP A 181 -3.61 -3.60 -26.39
N ALA A 182 -4.88 -3.57 -26.84
CA ALA A 182 -5.23 -3.64 -28.27
C ALA A 182 -4.63 -2.45 -29.03
N ALA A 183 -4.75 -1.24 -28.53
CA ALA A 183 -4.16 -0.06 -29.16
C ALA A 183 -2.63 -0.09 -29.16
N ILE A 184 -2.00 -0.53 -28.08
CA ILE A 184 -0.55 -0.74 -28.00
C ILE A 184 -0.10 -1.69 -29.13
N THR A 185 -0.82 -2.78 -29.31
CA THR A 185 -0.54 -3.78 -30.35
C THR A 185 -0.80 -3.24 -31.76
N GLU A 186 -1.95 -2.60 -31.98
CA GLU A 186 -2.34 -2.07 -33.29
C GLU A 186 -1.37 -1.02 -33.83
N PHE A 187 -0.88 -0.15 -32.94
CA PHE A 187 0.02 0.95 -33.31
C PHE A 187 1.51 0.67 -33.06
N ASP A 188 1.87 -0.58 -32.70
CA ASP A 188 3.24 -1.00 -32.37
C ASP A 188 3.92 -0.04 -31.37
N LEU A 189 3.19 0.34 -30.31
CA LEU A 189 3.71 1.28 -29.32
C LEU A 189 4.69 0.56 -28.40
N PRO A 190 5.78 1.25 -27.99
CA PRO A 190 6.74 0.71 -27.03
C PRO A 190 6.24 0.84 -25.58
N TRP A 191 5.01 0.44 -25.31
CA TRP A 191 4.33 0.61 -24.04
C TRP A 191 3.86 -0.71 -23.46
N THR A 192 3.52 -0.69 -22.18
CA THR A 192 2.87 -1.80 -21.46
C THR A 192 1.66 -1.29 -20.70
N CYS A 193 0.71 -2.15 -20.40
CA CYS A 193 -0.42 -1.86 -19.54
C CYS A 193 -0.48 -2.90 -18.43
N ASN A 194 -0.44 -2.47 -17.17
CA ASN A 194 -0.62 -3.31 -16.01
C ASN A 194 -1.97 -3.02 -15.34
N ARG A 195 -2.58 -4.06 -14.77
CA ARG A 195 -3.86 -3.94 -14.07
C ARG A 195 -3.80 -4.57 -12.68
N LEU A 196 -4.46 -3.92 -11.72
CA LEU A 196 -4.64 -4.38 -10.36
C LEU A 196 -6.11 -4.18 -9.94
N GLY A 197 -6.93 -5.22 -10.05
CA GLY A 197 -8.36 -5.12 -9.83
C GLY A 197 -9.03 -4.11 -10.77
N ALA A 198 -9.69 -3.10 -10.21
CA ALA A 198 -10.34 -2.03 -10.97
C ALA A 198 -9.36 -0.94 -11.45
N ARG A 199 -8.10 -0.98 -11.03
CA ARG A 199 -7.07 -0.01 -11.43
C ARG A 199 -6.27 -0.54 -12.61
N GLY A 200 -6.19 0.24 -13.70
CA GLY A 200 -5.29 -0.01 -14.83
C GLY A 200 -4.35 1.18 -15.02
N GLU A 201 -3.15 0.92 -15.50
CA GLU A 201 -2.15 1.95 -15.79
C GLU A 201 -1.26 1.52 -16.94
N TYR A 202 -1.08 2.39 -17.94
CA TYR A 202 -0.12 2.16 -19.00
C TYR A 202 1.18 2.88 -18.72
N MET A 203 2.28 2.33 -19.22
CA MET A 203 3.64 2.85 -19.04
C MET A 203 4.35 2.92 -20.38
N PHE A 204 5.23 3.90 -20.54
CA PHE A 204 5.95 4.17 -21.79
C PHE A 204 7.18 3.26 -22.01
N GLY A 205 7.21 2.08 -21.40
CA GLY A 205 8.26 1.07 -21.53
C GLY A 205 7.74 -0.22 -22.18
N LYS A 206 8.60 -0.88 -22.99
CA LYS A 206 8.27 -2.16 -23.67
C LYS A 206 8.13 -3.34 -22.70
N VAL A 207 8.68 -3.23 -21.52
CA VAL A 207 8.71 -4.31 -20.54
C VAL A 207 8.02 -3.80 -19.27
N ALA A 208 7.10 -4.60 -18.75
CA ALA A 208 6.45 -4.30 -17.48
C ALA A 208 7.50 -4.25 -16.35
N PRO A 209 7.47 -3.23 -15.48
CA PRO A 209 8.43 -3.12 -14.40
C PRO A 209 8.22 -4.23 -13.38
N VAL A 210 9.32 -4.75 -12.86
CA VAL A 210 9.37 -5.75 -11.80
C VAL A 210 9.79 -5.12 -10.47
N THR A 211 10.53 -4.02 -10.53
CA THR A 211 11.02 -3.27 -9.38
C THR A 211 10.60 -1.81 -9.46
N GLY A 212 10.73 -1.07 -8.36
CA GLY A 212 10.54 0.39 -8.36
C GLY A 212 11.56 1.12 -9.22
N ALA A 213 12.80 0.62 -9.28
CA ALA A 213 13.84 1.16 -10.14
C ALA A 213 13.48 0.99 -11.62
N ASP A 214 12.96 -0.17 -12.03
CA ASP A 214 12.49 -0.40 -13.40
C ASP A 214 11.38 0.57 -13.77
N ALA A 215 10.40 0.73 -12.88
CA ALA A 215 9.27 1.64 -13.09
C ALA A 215 9.73 3.10 -13.25
N ASN A 216 10.65 3.55 -12.42
CA ASN A 216 11.21 4.90 -12.51
C ASN A 216 11.99 5.11 -13.82
N ASN A 217 12.72 4.11 -14.29
CA ASN A 217 13.48 4.17 -15.55
C ASN A 217 12.59 4.07 -16.79
N ALA A 218 11.43 3.42 -16.68
CA ALA A 218 10.45 3.31 -17.77
C ALA A 218 9.61 4.58 -17.98
N GLY A 219 9.92 5.67 -17.29
CA GLY A 219 9.15 6.92 -17.39
C GLY A 219 7.82 6.86 -16.65
N GLY A 220 7.73 6.06 -15.62
CA GLY A 220 6.67 6.20 -14.61
C GLY A 220 6.71 7.63 -14.07
N LEU A 221 5.53 8.26 -13.96
CA LEU A 221 5.33 9.66 -13.58
C LEU A 221 5.93 10.01 -12.23
#